data_200be372efba32ce0f8ec883d7e663e2
#
_entry.id   200be372efba32ce0f8ec883d7e663e2
#
_cell.length_a   1.000
_cell.length_b   1.000
_cell.length_c   1.000
_cell.angle_alpha   90.00
_cell.angle_beta   90.00
_cell.angle_gamma   90.00
#
_symmetry.space_group_name_H-M   'P 1'
#
loop_
_entity.id
_entity.type
_entity.pdbx_description
1 polymer ?
#
loop_
_entity_poly.entity_id
_entity_poly.type
_entity_poly.pdbx_seq_one_letter_code
_entity_poly.pdbx_strand_id
1 'polypeptide(L)'
;MVPPAISLDLQMYVGAESPRDHVLIDGAPPIDMTIAGGVAGDLATAAIVVNSIPKLLAAPPGVVTMRDIPLVHRFNALELKALRKQR
;
A
#
# COMPACT_ATOMS: atom_id res chain seq x y z
N MET A 1 -23.32 -8.94 19.62
CA MET A 1 -21.98 -8.92 18.96
C MET A 1 -21.85 -7.64 18.15
N VAL A 2 -20.81 -6.89 18.38
CA VAL A 2 -20.52 -5.69 17.59
C VAL A 2 -19.85 -6.14 16.29
N PRO A 3 -20.33 -5.71 15.11
CA PRO A 3 -19.66 -6.06 13.85
C PRO A 3 -18.26 -5.44 13.80
N PRO A 4 -17.31 -6.04 13.10
CA PRO A 4 -15.98 -5.48 12.96
C PRO A 4 -16.02 -4.13 12.22
N ALA A 5 -15.17 -3.19 12.63
CA ALA A 5 -15.05 -1.90 11.94
C ALA A 5 -14.41 -2.05 10.55
N ILE A 6 -13.52 -3.03 10.42
CA ILE A 6 -12.83 -3.34 9.15
C ILE A 6 -12.91 -4.84 8.92
N SER A 7 -13.26 -5.22 7.72
CA SER A 7 -13.28 -6.62 7.29
C SER A 7 -12.41 -6.77 6.05
N LEU A 8 -11.50 -7.73 6.06
CA LEU A 8 -10.63 -8.06 4.93
C LEU A 8 -10.96 -9.47 4.46
N ASP A 9 -11.26 -9.62 3.17
CA ASP A 9 -11.54 -10.90 2.55
C ASP A 9 -10.56 -11.11 1.39
N LEU A 10 -9.71 -12.12 1.50
CA LEU A 10 -8.78 -12.51 0.45
C LEU A 10 -9.17 -13.88 -0.09
N GLN A 11 -9.52 -13.92 -1.36
CA GLN A 11 -9.83 -15.17 -2.07
C GLN A 11 -8.79 -15.40 -3.15
N MET A 12 -8.13 -16.57 -3.07
CA MET A 12 -7.07 -16.91 -4.02
C MET A 12 -7.14 -18.40 -4.31
N TYR A 13 -7.64 -18.74 -5.48
CA TYR A 13 -7.75 -20.14 -5.91
C TYR A 13 -7.81 -20.24 -7.43
N VAL A 14 -7.44 -21.41 -7.95
CA VAL A 14 -7.47 -21.67 -9.39
C VAL A 14 -8.93 -21.69 -9.85
N GLY A 15 -9.22 -20.96 -10.92
CA GLY A 15 -10.58 -20.86 -11.46
C GLY A 15 -11.45 -19.80 -10.81
N ALA A 16 -10.90 -18.96 -9.96
CA ALA A 16 -11.63 -17.83 -9.38
C ALA A 16 -12.19 -16.94 -10.50
N GLU A 17 -13.46 -16.61 -10.39
CA GLU A 17 -14.14 -15.75 -11.36
C GLU A 17 -13.96 -14.28 -11.01
N SER A 18 -13.91 -13.43 -12.04
CA SER A 18 -13.86 -11.98 -11.90
C SER A 18 -12.76 -11.50 -10.94
N PRO A 19 -11.48 -11.76 -11.24
CA PRO A 19 -10.40 -11.24 -10.42
C PRO A 19 -10.53 -9.72 -10.26
N ARG A 20 -10.45 -9.25 -9.04
CA ARG A 20 -10.60 -7.82 -8.75
C ARG A 20 -10.12 -7.49 -7.35
N ASP A 21 -9.79 -6.22 -7.16
CA ASP A 21 -9.70 -5.63 -5.83
C ASP A 21 -10.94 -4.76 -5.63
N HIS A 22 -11.55 -4.84 -4.46
CA HIS A 22 -12.79 -4.13 -4.15
C HIS A 22 -12.70 -3.50 -2.77
N VAL A 23 -12.99 -2.21 -2.71
CA VAL A 23 -13.00 -1.44 -1.45
C VAL A 23 -14.38 -0.82 -1.27
N LEU A 24 -15.01 -1.15 -0.15
CA LEU A 24 -16.28 -0.56 0.27
C LEU A 24 -16.06 0.24 1.55
N ILE A 25 -16.45 1.48 1.55
CA ILE A 25 -16.42 2.32 2.74
C ILE A 25 -17.83 2.83 3.00
N ASP A 26 -18.38 2.42 4.14
CA ASP A 26 -19.67 2.91 4.63
C ASP A 26 -19.43 4.22 5.40
N GLY A 27 -19.41 5.30 4.66
CA GLY A 27 -19.10 6.61 5.20
C GLY A 27 -19.98 7.70 4.57
N ALA A 28 -19.63 8.94 4.85
CA ALA A 28 -20.29 10.10 4.29
C ALA A 28 -19.26 11.00 3.60
N PRO A 29 -19.10 10.88 2.26
CA PRO A 29 -19.85 10.01 1.33
C PRO A 29 -19.41 8.54 1.39
N PRO A 30 -20.28 7.62 0.97
CA PRO A 30 -19.89 6.22 0.82
C PRO A 30 -18.95 6.06 -0.39
N ILE A 31 -18.06 5.08 -0.31
CA ILE A 31 -17.12 4.78 -1.40
C ILE A 31 -17.25 3.31 -1.77
N ASP A 32 -17.40 3.07 -3.06
CA ASP A 32 -17.41 1.74 -3.66
C ASP A 32 -16.43 1.77 -4.84
N MET A 33 -15.27 1.17 -4.67
CA MET A 33 -14.21 1.20 -5.67
C MET A 33 -13.82 -0.21 -6.08
N THR A 34 -13.78 -0.45 -7.37
CA THR A 34 -13.35 -1.74 -7.93
C THR A 34 -12.18 -1.52 -8.88
N ILE A 35 -11.12 -2.30 -8.69
CA ILE A 35 -10.02 -2.39 -9.64
C ILE A 35 -10.21 -3.69 -10.42
N ALA A 36 -10.70 -3.58 -11.65
CA ALA A 36 -10.95 -4.74 -12.50
C ALA A 36 -9.63 -5.48 -12.80
N GLY A 37 -9.67 -6.81 -12.70
CA GLY A 37 -8.47 -7.63 -12.85
C GLY A 37 -7.59 -7.67 -11.61
N GLY A 38 -7.77 -6.76 -10.69
CA GLY A 38 -6.94 -6.64 -9.50
C GLY A 38 -5.55 -6.07 -9.76
N VAL A 39 -4.87 -5.71 -8.69
CA VAL A 39 -3.47 -5.30 -8.76
C VAL A 39 -2.60 -6.55 -8.72
N ALA A 40 -1.63 -6.66 -9.64
CA ALA A 40 -0.68 -7.78 -9.66
C ALA A 40 0.16 -7.75 -8.39
N GLY A 41 -0.08 -8.72 -7.48
CA GLY A 41 0.53 -8.72 -6.15
C GLY A 41 2.05 -8.75 -6.16
N ASP A 42 2.64 -9.55 -7.04
CA ASP A 42 4.10 -9.66 -7.13
C ASP A 42 4.74 -8.34 -7.54
N LEU A 43 4.17 -7.66 -8.53
CA LEU A 43 4.66 -6.37 -8.99
C LEU A 43 4.43 -5.28 -7.95
N ALA A 44 3.26 -5.26 -7.34
CA ALA A 44 2.92 -4.28 -6.31
C ALA A 44 3.82 -4.43 -5.07
N THR A 45 4.10 -5.66 -4.66
CA THR A 45 4.99 -5.93 -3.53
C THR A 45 6.42 -5.44 -3.82
N ALA A 46 6.96 -5.77 -4.99
CA ALA A 46 8.28 -5.29 -5.37
C ALA A 46 8.32 -3.76 -5.43
N ALA A 47 7.29 -3.14 -5.99
CA ALA A 47 7.20 -1.68 -6.10
C ALA A 47 7.14 -1.00 -4.73
N ILE A 48 6.34 -1.50 -3.80
CA ILE A 48 6.22 -0.87 -2.48
C ILE A 48 7.50 -1.04 -1.67
N VAL A 49 8.19 -2.16 -1.79
CA VAL A 49 9.49 -2.36 -1.12
C VAL A 49 10.51 -1.34 -1.64
N VAL A 50 10.66 -1.22 -2.94
CA VAL A 50 11.61 -0.27 -3.53
C VAL A 50 11.23 1.17 -3.22
N ASN A 51 9.96 1.53 -3.35
CA ASN A 51 9.50 2.89 -3.11
C ASN A 51 9.52 3.28 -1.62
N SER A 52 9.62 2.32 -0.71
CA SER A 52 9.78 2.62 0.71
C SER A 52 11.20 3.06 1.10
N ILE A 53 12.19 2.81 0.24
CA ILE A 53 13.59 3.12 0.56
C ILE A 53 13.79 4.59 0.96
N PRO A 54 13.33 5.60 0.20
CA PRO A 54 13.50 6.99 0.61
C PRO A 54 12.83 7.32 1.95
N LYS A 55 11.68 6.71 2.22
CA LYS A 55 10.95 6.93 3.49
C LYS A 55 11.72 6.34 4.66
N LEU A 56 12.33 5.18 4.49
CA LEU A 56 13.16 4.56 5.52
C LEU A 56 14.44 5.35 5.77
N LEU A 57 15.06 5.89 4.74
CA LEU A 57 16.26 6.73 4.88
C LEU A 57 15.98 8.01 5.67
N ALA A 58 14.77 8.54 5.57
CA ALA A 58 14.35 9.73 6.31
C ALA A 58 13.77 9.43 7.70
N ALA A 59 13.51 8.17 8.01
CA ALA A 59 12.94 7.76 9.29
C ALA A 59 14.00 7.80 10.41
N PRO A 60 13.59 7.96 11.68
CA PRO A 60 14.49 7.79 12.81
C PRO A 60 15.08 6.38 12.85
N PRO A 61 16.30 6.20 13.43
CA PRO A 61 16.89 4.87 13.58
C PRO A 61 16.00 3.94 14.41
N GLY A 62 15.98 2.68 14.03
CA GLY A 62 15.21 1.65 14.73
C GLY A 62 14.29 0.87 13.80
N VAL A 63 13.45 0.05 14.38
CA VAL A 63 12.44 -0.72 13.65
C VAL A 63 11.20 0.16 13.46
N VAL A 64 10.78 0.29 12.20
CA VAL A 64 9.58 1.05 11.85
C VAL A 64 8.65 0.16 11.03
N THR A 65 7.36 0.46 11.08
CA THR A 65 6.34 -0.21 10.27
C THR A 65 5.76 0.75 9.24
N MET A 66 4.95 0.24 8.33
CA MET A 66 4.25 1.08 7.35
C MET A 66 3.35 2.13 8.01
N ARG A 67 2.93 1.90 9.24
CA ARG A 67 2.16 2.87 10.03
C ARG A 67 3.00 4.06 10.48
N ASP A 68 4.30 3.86 10.67
CA ASP A 68 5.21 4.87 11.24
C ASP A 68 5.80 5.81 10.19
N ILE A 69 5.76 5.42 8.92
CA ILE A 69 6.34 6.20 7.83
C ILE A 69 5.23 6.85 6.99
N PRO A 70 5.55 7.97 6.29
CA PRO A 70 4.61 8.57 5.36
C PRO A 70 4.23 7.61 4.24
N LEU A 71 3.12 7.90 3.55
CA LEU A 71 2.66 7.08 2.42
C LEU A 71 3.76 6.91 1.39
N VAL A 72 3.98 5.66 1.02
CA VAL A 72 4.98 5.29 0.03
C VAL A 72 4.48 5.67 -1.36
N HIS A 73 5.35 6.25 -2.16
CA HIS A 73 5.05 6.64 -3.53
C HIS A 73 6.30 6.52 -4.39
N ARG A 74 6.11 6.64 -5.70
CA ARG A 74 7.22 6.64 -6.65
C ARG A 74 8.19 7.79 -6.32
N PHE A 75 9.48 7.53 -6.47
CA PHE A 75 10.53 8.55 -6.32
C PHE A 75 11.46 8.54 -7.55
N ASN A 76 12.22 9.61 -7.71
CA ASN A 76 13.26 9.70 -8.75
C ASN A 76 14.65 9.87 -8.11
N ALA A 77 15.68 9.83 -8.97
CA ALA A 77 17.06 9.93 -8.50
C ALA A 77 17.39 11.25 -7.81
N LEU A 78 16.75 12.34 -8.22
CA LEU A 78 16.96 13.66 -7.61
C LEU A 78 16.42 13.72 -6.18
N GLU A 79 15.25 13.15 -5.95
CA GLU A 79 14.66 13.06 -4.61
C GLU A 79 15.55 12.23 -3.68
N LEU A 80 16.09 11.12 -4.17
CA LEU A 80 16.98 10.27 -3.40
C LEU A 80 18.29 10.99 -3.06
N LYS A 81 18.86 11.73 -4.00
CA LYS A 81 20.07 12.53 -3.75
C LYS A 81 19.83 13.61 -2.70
N ALA A 82 18.67 14.28 -2.75
CA ALA A 82 18.31 15.29 -1.76
C ALA A 82 18.25 14.70 -0.34
N LEU A 83 17.68 13.50 -0.19
CA LEU A 83 17.63 12.80 1.10
C LEU A 83 19.02 12.44 1.61
N ARG A 84 19.94 12.01 0.74
CA ARG A 84 21.31 11.67 1.12
C ARG A 84 22.07 12.89 1.63
N LYS A 85 21.81 14.07 1.10
CA LYS A 85 22.46 15.31 1.54
C LYS A 85 21.99 15.77 2.92
N GLN A 86 20.80 15.35 3.36
CA GLN A 86 20.25 15.71 4.68
C GLN A 86 20.81 14.83 5.81
N ARG A 87 21.54 13.80 5.50
CA ARG A 87 22.22 12.91 6.46
C ARG A 87 23.71 13.34 6.60
#